data_34d5a4959a41216f48bdfc0573010021
#
_entry.id   34d5a4959a41216f48bdfc0573010021
#
_cell.length_a   1.000
_cell.length_b   1.000
_cell.length_c   1.000
_cell.angle_alpha   90.00
_cell.angle_beta   90.00
_cell.angle_gamma   90.00
#
_symmetry.space_group_name_H-M   'P 1'
#
loop_
_entity.id
_entity.type
_entity.pdbx_description
1 polymer ?
#
loop_
_entity_poly.entity_id
_entity_poly.type
_entity_poly.pdbx_seq_one_letter_code
_entity_poly.pdbx_strand_id
1 'polypeptide(L)'
;MAQYKLEITEFGEKGRKNYRSETGSPCGERQKNMKNNKLTTVKLGLIGYEEALNLQFMIQKLVILGRLGHALLILEHTPVITLGSRANPGNILADPELLRSKGIDVVQTNRGGDVTYHGPGQIVGYPILNLNELGKDVKEHVRKLEETTIRLLMNEYGIESGRIPGLPGVWVGNDKITAIGCSVKRWVSMHGFAFNVNTDMNGFTLINPCGILDKGVTSLKNITGAEQDMQENMDLVIKYFCEIYGLESEASDPQTFINDVKELNHEC
;
A
#
# COMPACT_ATOMS: atom_id res chain seq x y z
N MET A 1 -9.83 33.07 -2.07
CA MET A 1 -9.35 32.09 -3.05
C MET A 1 -7.82 32.08 -2.99
N ALA A 2 -7.24 31.20 -2.20
CA ALA A 2 -5.81 31.00 -2.13
C ALA A 2 -5.43 29.91 -3.14
N GLN A 3 -4.74 30.30 -4.22
CA GLN A 3 -4.24 29.38 -5.23
C GLN A 3 -3.04 28.62 -4.65
N TYR A 4 -3.16 27.31 -4.56
CA TYR A 4 -2.02 26.42 -4.38
C TYR A 4 -1.16 26.48 -5.65
N LYS A 5 -0.03 27.19 -5.59
CA LYS A 5 1.03 27.06 -6.61
C LYS A 5 1.82 25.80 -6.30
N LEU A 6 1.48 24.72 -6.99
CA LEU A 6 2.30 23.52 -7.06
C LEU A 6 3.45 23.80 -8.03
N GLU A 7 4.68 23.80 -7.54
CA GLU A 7 5.86 23.71 -8.40
C GLU A 7 5.96 22.28 -8.94
N ILE A 8 5.60 22.13 -10.20
CA ILE A 8 5.79 20.88 -10.95
C ILE A 8 7.24 20.87 -11.40
N THR A 9 8.09 20.07 -10.77
CA THR A 9 9.39 19.72 -11.32
C THR A 9 9.18 18.76 -12.49
N GLU A 10 9.34 19.29 -13.71
CA GLU A 10 9.35 18.51 -14.95
C GLU A 10 10.56 17.56 -14.96
N PHE A 11 10.28 16.25 -14.94
CA PHE A 11 11.29 15.27 -15.33
C PHE A 11 11.33 15.16 -16.85
N GLY A 12 12.38 15.79 -17.42
CA GLY A 12 12.60 15.88 -18.85
C GLY A 12 12.84 14.53 -19.52
N GLU A 13 12.09 14.31 -20.58
CA GLU A 13 12.42 13.32 -21.61
C GLU A 13 13.67 13.80 -22.40
N LYS A 14 14.78 13.08 -22.30
CA LYS A 14 15.82 13.08 -23.35
C LYS A 14 16.61 11.76 -23.31
N GLY A 15 16.66 11.10 -24.46
CA GLY A 15 17.73 10.15 -24.77
C GLY A 15 17.35 8.80 -25.34
N ARG A 16 16.73 8.75 -26.54
CA ARG A 16 16.85 7.57 -27.39
C ARG A 16 18.27 7.49 -27.94
N LYS A 17 19.05 6.50 -27.51
CA LYS A 17 20.24 6.04 -28.23
C LYS A 17 20.06 4.57 -28.58
N ASN A 18 20.06 4.33 -29.89
CA ASN A 18 20.14 3.01 -30.50
C ASN A 18 21.45 2.35 -30.13
N TYR A 19 21.40 1.14 -29.57
CA TYR A 19 22.53 0.22 -29.56
C TYR A 19 22.23 -1.00 -30.40
N ARG A 20 23.09 -1.20 -31.41
CA ARG A 20 23.14 -2.38 -32.28
C ARG A 20 23.61 -3.60 -31.51
N SER A 21 23.04 -4.72 -31.90
CA SER A 21 23.39 -6.08 -31.50
C SER A 21 24.81 -6.46 -31.83
N GLU A 22 25.52 -7.04 -30.88
CA GLU A 22 26.61 -7.98 -31.20
C GLU A 22 26.34 -9.35 -30.58
N THR A 23 26.52 -10.34 -31.40
CA THR A 23 26.28 -11.77 -31.20
C THR A 23 27.39 -12.40 -30.37
N GLY A 24 27.06 -13.34 -29.51
CA GLY A 24 28.08 -14.20 -28.92
C GLY A 24 27.66 -15.16 -27.83
N SER A 25 27.27 -16.37 -28.24
CA SER A 25 27.44 -17.69 -27.59
C SER A 25 26.47 -18.18 -26.52
N PRO A 26 26.05 -19.44 -26.65
CA PRO A 26 25.03 -20.07 -25.84
C PRO A 26 25.67 -20.96 -24.77
N CYS A 27 25.43 -20.68 -23.54
CA CYS A 27 25.42 -21.70 -22.49
C CYS A 27 24.73 -21.10 -21.26
N GLY A 28 23.49 -21.36 -21.12
CA GLY A 28 22.71 -21.02 -19.97
C GLY A 28 21.62 -22.07 -19.84
N GLU A 29 21.92 -23.07 -19.04
CA GLU A 29 20.93 -24.04 -18.57
C GLU A 29 19.66 -23.31 -18.22
N ARG A 30 18.51 -23.76 -18.74
CA ARG A 30 17.19 -23.35 -18.29
C ARG A 30 17.09 -23.69 -16.80
N GLN A 31 17.45 -22.74 -15.95
CA GLN A 31 17.00 -22.77 -14.58
C GLN A 31 15.47 -22.88 -14.63
N LYS A 32 14.94 -24.04 -14.28
CA LYS A 32 13.52 -24.21 -13.97
C LYS A 32 13.16 -23.08 -13.03
N ASN A 33 12.23 -22.21 -13.46
CA ASN A 33 11.60 -21.20 -12.60
C ASN A 33 11.01 -21.90 -11.37
N MET A 34 11.79 -22.09 -10.34
CA MET A 34 11.25 -22.31 -9.00
C MET A 34 10.56 -20.97 -8.64
N LYS A 35 9.24 -20.99 -8.57
CA LYS A 35 8.50 -19.82 -8.09
C LYS A 35 9.11 -19.44 -6.75
N ASN A 36 9.61 -18.22 -6.65
CA ASN A 36 10.03 -17.67 -5.37
C ASN A 36 8.76 -17.45 -4.54
N ASN A 37 8.48 -18.37 -3.60
CA ASN A 37 7.32 -18.29 -2.72
C ASN A 37 7.64 -17.58 -1.39
N LYS A 38 8.84 -17.03 -1.25
CA LYS A 38 9.25 -16.31 -0.04
C LYS A 38 8.80 -14.87 -0.06
N LEU A 39 8.34 -14.39 1.09
CA LEU A 39 7.92 -13.01 1.33
C LEU A 39 8.65 -12.47 2.55
N THR A 40 9.53 -11.50 2.35
CA THR A 40 10.12 -10.77 3.47
C THR A 40 9.05 -9.85 4.08
N THR A 41 8.74 -10.03 5.36
CA THR A 41 7.76 -9.22 6.09
C THR A 41 8.47 -8.33 7.10
N VAL A 42 8.10 -7.04 7.12
CA VAL A 42 8.74 -6.03 7.97
C VAL A 42 7.68 -5.19 8.66
N LYS A 43 7.65 -5.22 10.00
CA LYS A 43 6.78 -4.35 10.82
C LYS A 43 7.54 -3.08 11.17
N LEU A 44 7.21 -1.95 10.51
CA LEU A 44 7.93 -0.67 10.65
C LEU A 44 7.45 0.19 11.84
N GLY A 45 6.36 -0.20 12.52
CA GLY A 45 5.75 0.62 13.55
C GLY A 45 5.12 1.90 13.01
N LEU A 46 5.13 2.97 13.80
CA LEU A 46 4.61 4.28 13.42
C LEU A 46 5.67 5.06 12.63
N ILE A 47 5.37 5.44 11.39
CA ILE A 47 6.33 6.06 10.47
C ILE A 47 5.67 7.18 9.65
N GLY A 48 6.43 8.24 9.31
CA GLY A 48 5.98 9.29 8.40
C GLY A 48 5.69 8.77 6.99
N TYR A 49 4.71 9.37 6.31
CA TYR A 49 4.29 8.88 4.98
C TYR A 49 5.40 9.00 3.94
N GLU A 50 6.10 10.13 3.88
CA GLU A 50 7.17 10.36 2.89
C GLU A 50 8.35 9.40 3.08
N GLU A 51 8.70 9.10 4.32
CA GLU A 51 9.75 8.13 4.64
C GLU A 51 9.39 6.73 4.13
N ALA A 52 8.17 6.28 4.43
CA ALA A 52 7.66 5.00 3.94
C ALA A 52 7.53 4.96 2.41
N LEU A 53 7.13 6.07 1.78
CA LEU A 53 7.04 6.20 0.34
C LEU A 53 8.42 6.07 -0.33
N ASN A 54 9.43 6.75 0.21
CA ASN A 54 10.80 6.66 -0.29
C ASN A 54 11.35 5.23 -0.15
N LEU A 55 11.08 4.55 0.96
CA LEU A 55 11.46 3.15 1.15
C LEU A 55 10.77 2.24 0.12
N GLN A 56 9.49 2.44 -0.15
CA GLN A 56 8.78 1.69 -1.19
C GLN A 56 9.41 1.87 -2.58
N PHE A 57 9.80 3.09 -2.95
CA PHE A 57 10.46 3.33 -4.25
C PHE A 57 11.81 2.60 -4.35
N MET A 58 12.60 2.60 -3.28
CA MET A 58 13.87 1.87 -3.24
C MET A 58 13.64 0.37 -3.40
N ILE A 59 12.72 -0.21 -2.64
CA ILE A 59 12.38 -1.64 -2.71
C ILE A 59 11.85 -1.99 -4.11
N GLN A 60 10.90 -1.21 -4.66
CA GLN A 60 10.34 -1.46 -5.99
C GLN A 60 11.43 -1.49 -7.07
N LYS A 61 12.40 -0.55 -7.00
CA LYS A 61 13.55 -0.54 -7.92
C LYS A 61 14.36 -1.84 -7.82
N LEU A 62 14.67 -2.29 -6.61
CA LEU A 62 15.44 -3.51 -6.37
C LEU A 62 14.70 -4.77 -6.83
N VAL A 63 13.38 -4.85 -6.58
CA VAL A 63 12.54 -5.97 -7.06
C VAL A 63 12.46 -5.99 -8.60
N ILE A 64 12.33 -4.82 -9.24
CA ILE A 64 12.36 -4.69 -10.71
C ILE A 64 13.70 -5.18 -11.30
N LEU A 65 14.81 -4.93 -10.59
CA LEU A 65 16.15 -5.35 -11.00
C LEU A 65 16.47 -6.81 -10.63
N GLY A 66 15.58 -7.51 -9.93
CA GLY A 66 15.79 -8.88 -9.44
C GLY A 66 16.83 -8.99 -8.32
N ARG A 67 17.14 -7.88 -7.63
CA ARG A 67 18.09 -7.81 -6.52
C ARG A 67 17.44 -8.01 -5.15
N LEU A 68 16.12 -7.89 -5.08
CA LEU A 68 15.31 -8.18 -3.91
C LEU A 68 14.11 -9.03 -4.33
N GLY A 69 13.66 -9.92 -3.44
CA GLY A 69 12.45 -10.72 -3.60
C GLY A 69 11.18 -9.96 -3.26
N HIS A 70 10.08 -10.69 -3.03
CA HIS A 70 8.83 -10.12 -2.56
C HIS A 70 8.98 -9.54 -1.15
N ALA A 71 8.43 -8.36 -0.92
CA ALA A 71 8.41 -7.72 0.39
C ALA A 71 6.99 -7.24 0.75
N LEU A 72 6.66 -7.33 2.04
CA LEU A 72 5.44 -6.75 2.62
C LEU A 72 5.84 -5.88 3.82
N LEU A 73 5.63 -4.58 3.70
CA LEU A 73 5.77 -3.65 4.80
C LEU A 73 4.43 -3.52 5.52
N ILE A 74 4.42 -3.70 6.83
CA ILE A 74 3.26 -3.49 7.71
C ILE A 74 3.60 -2.36 8.67
N LEU A 75 2.73 -1.37 8.78
CA LEU A 75 3.02 -0.15 9.54
C LEU A 75 1.75 0.60 9.94
N GLU A 76 1.92 1.64 10.72
CA GLU A 76 0.97 2.72 10.94
C GLU A 76 1.60 4.04 10.45
N HIS A 77 0.78 5.00 10.01
CA HIS A 77 1.27 6.34 9.68
C HIS A 77 0.95 7.36 10.77
N THR A 78 1.84 8.36 10.90
CA THR A 78 1.44 9.64 11.49
C THR A 78 0.29 10.24 10.67
N PRO A 79 -0.56 11.09 11.25
CA PRO A 79 -1.74 11.62 10.57
C PRO A 79 -1.41 12.26 9.23
N VAL A 80 -1.99 11.76 8.15
CA VAL A 80 -1.74 12.25 6.78
C VAL A 80 -2.95 12.05 5.88
N ILE A 81 -3.22 13.03 5.03
CA ILE A 81 -4.16 12.93 3.90
C ILE A 81 -3.34 12.72 2.63
N THR A 82 -3.64 11.65 1.89
CA THR A 82 -2.96 11.37 0.63
C THR A 82 -3.88 11.57 -0.56
N LEU A 83 -3.35 12.23 -1.60
CA LEU A 83 -4.02 12.47 -2.86
C LEU A 83 -3.50 11.45 -3.89
N GLY A 84 -4.37 10.55 -4.36
CA GLY A 84 -4.03 9.56 -5.37
C GLY A 84 -3.97 10.17 -6.78
N SER A 85 -3.64 9.33 -7.77
CA SER A 85 -3.48 9.76 -9.17
C SER A 85 -4.74 10.31 -9.84
N ARG A 86 -5.91 10.08 -9.25
CA ARG A 86 -7.21 10.58 -9.72
C ARG A 86 -7.86 11.54 -8.72
N ALA A 87 -7.06 12.05 -7.79
CA ALA A 87 -7.59 12.88 -6.73
C ALA A 87 -8.11 14.23 -7.25
N ASN A 88 -9.29 14.59 -6.76
CA ASN A 88 -9.79 15.96 -6.86
C ASN A 88 -9.39 16.72 -5.57
N PRO A 89 -8.54 17.76 -5.64
CA PRO A 89 -8.17 18.55 -4.46
C PRO A 89 -9.38 19.13 -3.69
N GLY A 90 -10.50 19.37 -4.38
CA GLY A 90 -11.75 19.80 -3.76
C GLY A 90 -12.40 18.76 -2.82
N ASN A 91 -11.89 17.52 -2.81
CA ASN A 91 -12.30 16.50 -1.87
C ASN A 91 -11.61 16.60 -0.49
N ILE A 92 -10.67 17.53 -0.30
CA ILE A 92 -10.22 17.97 1.03
C ILE A 92 -11.19 19.05 1.49
N LEU A 93 -11.98 18.75 2.52
CA LEU A 93 -13.01 19.64 3.04
C LEU A 93 -12.46 20.60 4.10
N ALA A 94 -11.38 20.20 4.76
CA ALA A 94 -10.76 20.97 5.83
C ALA A 94 -9.91 22.12 5.28
N ASP A 95 -9.92 23.24 6.01
CA ASP A 95 -9.00 24.35 5.74
C ASP A 95 -7.54 23.94 6.02
N PRO A 96 -6.56 24.42 5.22
CA PRO A 96 -5.14 24.12 5.41
C PRO A 96 -4.61 24.50 6.81
N GLU A 97 -5.13 25.58 7.42
CA GLU A 97 -4.72 25.97 8.78
C GLU A 97 -5.21 24.98 9.83
N LEU A 98 -6.43 24.45 9.66
CA LEU A 98 -6.97 23.39 10.51
C LEU A 98 -6.12 22.12 10.40
N LEU A 99 -5.73 21.71 9.19
CA LEU A 99 -4.89 20.53 9.00
C LEU A 99 -3.53 20.71 9.68
N ARG A 100 -2.87 21.86 9.50
CA ARG A 100 -1.61 22.17 10.17
C ARG A 100 -1.75 22.18 11.69
N SER A 101 -2.81 22.76 12.24
CA SER A 101 -3.04 22.80 13.69
C SER A 101 -3.26 21.42 14.30
N LYS A 102 -3.74 20.46 13.49
CA LYS A 102 -3.93 19.05 13.87
C LYS A 102 -2.70 18.19 13.59
N GLY A 103 -1.62 18.74 13.02
CA GLY A 103 -0.44 17.97 12.61
C GLY A 103 -0.73 16.97 11.50
N ILE A 104 -1.66 17.28 10.61
CA ILE A 104 -2.05 16.41 9.49
C ILE A 104 -1.35 16.89 8.22
N ASP A 105 -0.46 16.07 7.68
CA ASP A 105 0.21 16.32 6.41
C ASP A 105 -0.72 16.07 5.22
N VAL A 106 -0.42 16.73 4.09
CA VAL A 106 -1.12 16.49 2.81
C VAL A 106 -0.07 16.15 1.75
N VAL A 107 -0.13 14.91 1.22
CA VAL A 107 0.89 14.39 0.30
C VAL A 107 0.26 13.93 -1.01
N GLN A 108 0.80 14.43 -2.14
CA GLN A 108 0.46 13.94 -3.47
C GLN A 108 1.19 12.62 -3.74
N THR A 109 0.48 11.60 -4.26
CA THR A 109 1.04 10.27 -4.48
C THR A 109 0.68 9.71 -5.87
N ASN A 110 1.36 8.64 -6.27
CA ASN A 110 1.06 7.90 -7.51
C ASN A 110 0.18 6.66 -7.29
N ARG A 111 -0.38 6.46 -6.08
CA ARG A 111 -1.33 5.37 -5.84
C ARG A 111 -2.61 5.55 -6.65
N GLY A 112 -3.27 4.46 -6.97
CA GLY A 112 -4.62 4.50 -7.51
C GLY A 112 -5.63 5.10 -6.54
N GLY A 113 -6.72 5.65 -7.08
CA GLY A 113 -7.82 6.20 -6.30
C GLY A 113 -7.75 7.72 -6.13
N ASP A 114 -8.62 8.23 -5.28
CA ASP A 114 -8.82 9.63 -4.93
C ASP A 114 -8.14 9.97 -3.59
N VAL A 115 -8.75 10.85 -2.78
CA VAL A 115 -8.26 11.21 -1.45
C VAL A 115 -8.53 10.10 -0.43
N THR A 116 -7.62 9.93 0.53
CA THR A 116 -7.84 9.12 1.75
C THR A 116 -7.07 9.69 2.93
N TYR A 117 -7.39 9.19 4.13
CA TYR A 117 -6.72 9.53 5.37
C TYR A 117 -6.00 8.31 5.93
N HIS A 118 -4.81 8.53 6.51
CA HIS A 118 -4.09 7.58 7.32
C HIS A 118 -3.75 8.19 8.67
N GLY A 119 -3.72 7.34 9.71
CA GLY A 119 -3.37 7.75 11.06
C GLY A 119 -3.18 6.55 12.00
N PRO A 120 -2.80 6.80 13.26
CA PRO A 120 -2.64 5.76 14.27
C PRO A 120 -3.91 4.91 14.43
N GLY A 121 -3.73 3.62 14.72
CA GLY A 121 -4.80 2.64 14.80
C GLY A 121 -5.23 2.08 13.43
N GLN A 122 -4.61 2.50 12.33
CA GLN A 122 -4.85 1.97 10.99
C GLN A 122 -3.66 1.10 10.56
N ILE A 123 -3.90 -0.18 10.29
CA ILE A 123 -2.87 -1.06 9.70
C ILE A 123 -2.74 -0.75 8.23
N VAL A 124 -1.57 -0.28 7.83
CA VAL A 124 -1.23 -0.08 6.43
C VAL A 124 -0.29 -1.19 5.96
N GLY A 125 -0.66 -1.82 4.85
CA GLY A 125 0.14 -2.86 4.20
C GLY A 125 0.60 -2.43 2.82
N TYR A 126 1.92 -2.48 2.59
CA TYR A 126 2.54 -2.19 1.30
C TYR A 126 3.21 -3.44 0.72
N PRO A 127 2.48 -4.26 -0.05
CA PRO A 127 3.04 -5.39 -0.77
C PRO A 127 3.79 -4.93 -2.02
N ILE A 128 5.11 -5.12 -2.03
CA ILE A 128 5.97 -4.84 -3.17
C ILE A 128 6.34 -6.18 -3.79
N LEU A 129 5.54 -6.62 -4.74
CA LEU A 129 5.55 -7.97 -5.30
C LEU A 129 5.86 -7.95 -6.79
N ASN A 130 6.66 -8.90 -7.26
CA ASN A 130 6.83 -9.18 -8.68
C ASN A 130 5.62 -9.97 -9.20
N LEU A 131 4.64 -9.29 -9.77
CA LEU A 131 3.41 -9.91 -10.26
C LEU A 131 3.65 -10.85 -11.46
N ASN A 132 4.79 -10.78 -12.16
CA ASN A 132 5.11 -11.78 -13.19
C ASN A 132 5.17 -13.21 -12.62
N GLU A 133 5.58 -13.34 -11.35
CA GLU A 133 5.69 -14.61 -10.65
C GLU A 133 4.36 -15.06 -10.02
N LEU A 134 3.41 -14.13 -9.87
CA LEU A 134 2.15 -14.30 -9.14
C LEU A 134 0.89 -14.25 -10.03
N GLY A 135 1.05 -14.50 -11.34
CA GLY A 135 -0.08 -14.61 -12.28
C GLY A 135 -0.25 -13.41 -13.21
N LYS A 136 0.51 -12.33 -13.06
CA LYS A 136 0.58 -11.17 -13.97
C LYS A 136 -0.80 -10.52 -14.21
N ASP A 137 -1.61 -10.40 -13.17
CA ASP A 137 -2.94 -9.79 -13.21
C ASP A 137 -3.10 -8.77 -12.08
N VAL A 138 -3.30 -7.49 -12.44
CA VAL A 138 -3.48 -6.40 -11.47
C VAL A 138 -4.86 -6.46 -10.81
N LYS A 139 -5.90 -6.91 -11.53
CA LYS A 139 -7.25 -7.04 -10.96
C LYS A 139 -7.28 -8.16 -9.91
N GLU A 140 -6.63 -9.28 -10.22
CA GLU A 140 -6.51 -10.39 -9.27
C GLU A 140 -5.65 -9.99 -8.07
N HIS A 141 -4.60 -9.17 -8.27
CA HIS A 141 -3.82 -8.62 -7.16
C HIS A 141 -4.70 -7.80 -6.21
N VAL A 142 -5.49 -6.86 -6.73
CA VAL A 142 -6.45 -6.07 -5.92
C VAL A 142 -7.46 -6.98 -5.23
N ARG A 143 -8.01 -7.96 -5.94
CA ARG A 143 -8.97 -8.93 -5.36
C ARG A 143 -8.36 -9.74 -4.21
N LYS A 144 -7.09 -10.13 -4.31
CA LYS A 144 -6.37 -10.83 -3.24
C LYS A 144 -6.14 -9.94 -2.02
N LEU A 145 -5.86 -8.66 -2.22
CA LEU A 145 -5.77 -7.70 -1.11
C LEU A 145 -7.11 -7.56 -0.37
N GLU A 146 -8.21 -7.48 -1.10
CA GLU A 146 -9.56 -7.46 -0.50
C GLU A 146 -9.83 -8.77 0.26
N GLU A 147 -9.53 -9.92 -0.35
CA GLU A 147 -9.76 -11.23 0.23
C GLU A 147 -9.01 -11.41 1.56
N THR A 148 -7.81 -10.83 1.68
CA THR A 148 -7.02 -10.87 2.92
C THR A 148 -7.83 -10.35 4.11
N THR A 149 -8.42 -9.16 3.98
CA THR A 149 -9.22 -8.58 5.07
C THR A 149 -10.58 -9.27 5.21
N ILE A 150 -11.22 -9.68 4.10
CA ILE A 150 -12.51 -10.39 4.15
C ILE A 150 -12.39 -11.68 4.96
N ARG A 151 -11.36 -12.50 4.69
CA ARG A 151 -11.17 -13.76 5.45
C ARG A 151 -10.78 -13.51 6.90
N LEU A 152 -9.93 -12.51 7.15
CA LEU A 152 -9.58 -12.13 8.51
C LEU A 152 -10.84 -11.76 9.31
N LEU A 153 -11.67 -10.86 8.78
CA LEU A 153 -12.88 -10.40 9.45
C LEU A 153 -13.86 -11.55 9.73
N MET A 154 -14.06 -12.43 8.76
CA MET A 154 -14.97 -13.57 8.93
C MET A 154 -14.43 -14.58 9.94
N ASN A 155 -13.17 -14.99 9.82
CA ASN A 155 -12.64 -16.13 10.57
C ASN A 155 -12.27 -15.78 12.01
N GLU A 156 -11.76 -14.54 12.23
CA GLU A 156 -11.31 -14.14 13.57
C GLU A 156 -12.39 -13.36 14.36
N TYR A 157 -13.30 -12.66 13.64
CA TYR A 157 -14.28 -11.78 14.28
C TYR A 157 -15.75 -12.15 13.98
N GLY A 158 -16.01 -13.10 13.07
CA GLY A 158 -17.37 -13.45 12.65
C GLY A 158 -18.10 -12.31 11.92
N ILE A 159 -17.35 -11.33 11.36
CA ILE A 159 -17.90 -10.15 10.70
C ILE A 159 -18.05 -10.44 9.21
N GLU A 160 -19.30 -10.42 8.73
CA GLU A 160 -19.60 -10.49 7.30
C GLU A 160 -19.16 -9.19 6.61
N SER A 161 -18.32 -9.33 5.61
CA SER A 161 -17.79 -8.24 4.80
C SER A 161 -17.67 -8.62 3.35
N GLY A 162 -17.53 -7.66 2.46
CA GLY A 162 -17.49 -7.97 1.03
C GLY A 162 -16.98 -6.84 0.16
N ARG A 163 -17.25 -6.99 -1.13
CA ARG A 163 -16.84 -6.07 -2.20
C ARG A 163 -18.06 -5.36 -2.76
N ILE A 164 -17.89 -4.09 -3.14
CA ILE A 164 -18.89 -3.35 -3.91
C ILE A 164 -18.34 -3.15 -5.32
N PRO A 165 -19.06 -3.58 -6.38
CA PRO A 165 -18.60 -3.41 -7.76
C PRO A 165 -18.25 -1.96 -8.09
N GLY A 166 -17.05 -1.74 -8.65
CA GLY A 166 -16.56 -0.40 -9.02
C GLY A 166 -15.94 0.41 -7.87
N LEU A 167 -16.02 -0.07 -6.62
CA LEU A 167 -15.52 0.60 -5.44
C LEU A 167 -14.49 -0.27 -4.70
N PRO A 168 -13.21 -0.29 -5.14
CA PRO A 168 -12.18 -1.11 -4.50
C PRO A 168 -12.08 -0.89 -3.01
N GLY A 169 -11.92 -2.00 -2.27
CA GLY A 169 -11.87 -2.02 -0.81
C GLY A 169 -12.79 -3.07 -0.20
N VAL A 170 -12.73 -3.21 1.11
CA VAL A 170 -13.59 -4.13 1.88
C VAL A 170 -14.64 -3.33 2.63
N TRP A 171 -15.86 -3.83 2.59
CA TRP A 171 -17.05 -3.16 3.08
C TRP A 171 -17.81 -4.03 4.08
N VAL A 172 -18.27 -3.42 5.16
CA VAL A 172 -19.22 -3.99 6.10
C VAL A 172 -20.53 -3.18 5.94
N GLY A 173 -21.51 -3.82 5.31
CA GLY A 173 -22.69 -3.07 4.85
C GLY A 173 -22.31 -1.96 3.86
N ASN A 174 -22.61 -0.72 4.22
CA ASN A 174 -22.31 0.47 3.42
C ASN A 174 -21.02 1.20 3.84
N ASP A 175 -20.32 0.70 4.85
CA ASP A 175 -19.15 1.37 5.40
C ASP A 175 -17.86 0.65 5.03
N LYS A 176 -16.91 1.43 4.50
CA LYS A 176 -15.60 0.89 4.12
C LYS A 176 -14.74 0.69 5.36
N ILE A 177 -14.27 -0.54 5.55
CA ILE A 177 -13.33 -0.90 6.62
C ILE A 177 -11.88 -1.00 6.12
N THR A 178 -11.70 -1.33 4.84
CA THR A 178 -10.36 -1.38 4.24
C THR A 178 -10.35 -0.62 2.92
N ALA A 179 -9.50 0.39 2.82
CA ALA A 179 -9.23 1.09 1.58
C ALA A 179 -8.11 0.41 0.79
N ILE A 180 -8.20 0.43 -0.55
CA ILE A 180 -7.17 -0.13 -1.44
C ILE A 180 -6.80 0.90 -2.50
N GLY A 181 -5.49 1.12 -2.65
CA GLY A 181 -4.95 1.96 -3.69
C GLY A 181 -3.54 1.51 -4.07
N CYS A 182 -3.40 0.84 -5.22
CA CYS A 182 -2.13 0.31 -5.70
C CYS A 182 -1.62 1.06 -6.92
N SER A 183 -0.32 0.98 -7.18
CA SER A 183 0.28 1.25 -8.48
C SER A 183 1.17 0.09 -8.89
N VAL A 184 1.41 -0.06 -10.19
CA VAL A 184 2.25 -1.14 -10.74
C VAL A 184 3.19 -0.57 -11.79
N LYS A 185 4.49 -0.85 -11.65
CA LYS A 185 5.52 -0.48 -12.61
C LYS A 185 6.32 -1.70 -13.00
N ARG A 186 6.40 -2.00 -14.29
CA ARG A 186 7.10 -3.20 -14.81
C ARG A 186 6.66 -4.49 -14.09
N TRP A 187 5.37 -4.62 -13.81
CA TRP A 187 4.77 -5.74 -13.09
C TRP A 187 5.23 -5.89 -11.63
N VAL A 188 5.80 -4.85 -11.03
CA VAL A 188 6.06 -4.81 -9.60
C VAL A 188 5.07 -3.85 -8.94
N SER A 189 4.34 -4.35 -7.93
CA SER A 189 3.34 -3.57 -7.18
C SER A 189 4.01 -2.58 -6.22
N MET A 190 3.25 -1.57 -5.82
CA MET A 190 3.59 -0.56 -4.84
C MET A 190 2.32 0.02 -4.21
N HIS A 191 2.42 0.62 -3.03
CA HIS A 191 1.28 0.93 -2.18
C HIS A 191 0.51 -0.34 -1.80
N GLY A 192 -0.78 -0.27 -1.51
CA GLY A 192 -1.51 -1.47 -1.13
C GLY A 192 -2.84 -1.16 -0.48
N PHE A 193 -2.96 -1.43 0.82
CA PHE A 193 -4.22 -1.32 1.56
C PHE A 193 -4.04 -0.62 2.90
N ALA A 194 -5.16 -0.13 3.43
CA ALA A 194 -5.26 0.48 4.74
C ALA A 194 -6.50 -0.08 5.45
N PHE A 195 -6.29 -0.88 6.49
CA PHE A 195 -7.31 -1.54 7.29
C PHE A 195 -7.54 -0.75 8.59
N ASN A 196 -8.75 -0.25 8.76
CA ASN A 196 -9.16 0.50 9.93
C ASN A 196 -9.40 -0.45 11.11
N VAL A 197 -8.46 -0.55 12.04
CA VAL A 197 -8.59 -1.35 13.27
C VAL A 197 -9.11 -0.48 14.41
N ASN A 198 -8.27 0.39 14.96
CA ASN A 198 -8.62 1.35 16.04
C ASN A 198 -8.62 2.80 15.53
N THR A 199 -8.63 2.99 14.23
CA THR A 199 -8.47 4.29 13.57
C THR A 199 -9.49 5.32 14.09
N ASP A 200 -9.04 6.54 14.41
CA ASP A 200 -9.93 7.65 14.67
C ASP A 200 -10.65 8.09 13.39
N MET A 201 -11.96 7.84 13.34
CA MET A 201 -12.79 8.16 12.18
C MET A 201 -12.93 9.66 11.93
N ASN A 202 -12.60 10.52 12.90
CA ASN A 202 -12.63 11.97 12.72
C ASN A 202 -11.70 12.46 11.61
N GLY A 203 -10.58 11.73 11.35
CA GLY A 203 -9.71 12.03 10.23
C GLY A 203 -10.41 11.97 8.87
N PHE A 204 -11.38 11.07 8.71
CA PHE A 204 -12.16 10.95 7.48
C PHE A 204 -13.23 12.04 7.30
N THR A 205 -13.63 12.74 8.37
CA THR A 205 -14.57 13.88 8.24
C THR A 205 -13.92 15.11 7.58
N LEU A 206 -12.60 15.13 7.48
CA LEU A 206 -11.82 16.20 6.86
C LEU A 206 -11.74 16.08 5.33
N ILE A 207 -12.23 14.97 4.78
CA ILE A 207 -12.18 14.65 3.36
C ILE A 207 -13.53 14.11 2.88
N ASN A 208 -13.73 14.15 1.55
CA ASN A 208 -14.83 13.46 0.88
C ASN A 208 -14.24 12.28 0.07
N PRO A 209 -14.09 11.07 0.66
CA PRO A 209 -13.47 9.96 -0.02
C PRO A 209 -14.34 9.53 -1.21
N CYS A 210 -13.81 9.63 -2.43
CA CYS A 210 -14.47 9.20 -3.67
C CYS A 210 -15.72 10.00 -4.07
N GLY A 211 -16.08 11.11 -3.43
CA GLY A 211 -17.26 11.90 -3.79
C GLY A 211 -18.61 11.16 -3.62
N ILE A 212 -18.66 10.08 -2.85
CA ILE A 212 -19.84 9.22 -2.68
C ILE A 212 -20.52 9.62 -1.39
N LEU A 213 -21.71 10.22 -1.49
CA LEU A 213 -22.44 10.79 -0.36
C LEU A 213 -23.21 9.77 0.50
N ASP A 214 -23.45 8.56 -0.02
CA ASP A 214 -24.24 7.50 0.62
C ASP A 214 -23.40 6.36 1.19
N LYS A 215 -22.07 6.53 1.28
CA LYS A 215 -21.12 5.55 1.78
C LYS A 215 -20.31 6.13 2.93
N GLY A 216 -20.14 5.31 3.97
CA GLY A 216 -19.36 5.65 5.15
C GLY A 216 -17.99 4.99 5.20
N VAL A 217 -17.32 5.23 6.31
CA VAL A 217 -16.11 4.50 6.74
C VAL A 217 -16.33 4.00 8.17
N THR A 218 -15.76 2.83 8.46
CA THR A 218 -15.84 2.23 9.80
C THR A 218 -14.48 1.65 10.20
N SER A 219 -14.39 1.19 11.45
CA SER A 219 -13.23 0.48 11.98
C SER A 219 -13.66 -0.78 12.71
N LEU A 220 -12.73 -1.69 12.92
CA LEU A 220 -12.97 -2.90 13.70
C LEU A 220 -13.42 -2.56 15.13
N LYS A 221 -12.78 -1.55 15.74
CA LYS A 221 -13.19 -1.00 17.03
C LYS A 221 -14.65 -0.55 17.05
N ASN A 222 -15.10 0.17 16.02
CA ASN A 222 -16.49 0.66 15.96
C ASN A 222 -17.49 -0.49 15.82
N ILE A 223 -17.15 -1.56 15.10
CA ILE A 223 -18.04 -2.70 14.87
C ILE A 223 -18.12 -3.58 16.13
N THR A 224 -16.97 -3.84 16.77
CA THR A 224 -16.89 -4.73 17.94
C THR A 224 -17.23 -4.02 19.26
N GLY A 225 -17.18 -2.68 19.29
CA GLY A 225 -17.35 -1.87 20.49
C GLY A 225 -16.14 -1.89 21.44
N ALA A 226 -15.00 -2.47 21.04
CA ALA A 226 -13.80 -2.62 21.85
C ALA A 226 -12.53 -2.32 21.07
N GLU A 227 -11.53 -1.78 21.76
CA GLU A 227 -10.19 -1.59 21.21
C GLU A 227 -9.52 -2.95 20.97
N GLN A 228 -8.82 -3.07 19.84
CA GLN A 228 -8.21 -4.30 19.38
C GLN A 228 -6.69 -4.25 19.57
N ASP A 229 -6.07 -5.40 19.81
CA ASP A 229 -4.60 -5.49 19.80
C ASP A 229 -4.05 -5.28 18.40
N MET A 230 -3.25 -4.23 18.21
CA MET A 230 -2.68 -3.87 16.92
C MET A 230 -1.64 -4.88 16.44
N GLN A 231 -0.84 -5.44 17.36
CA GLN A 231 0.22 -6.40 16.99
C GLN A 231 -0.40 -7.73 16.56
N GLU A 232 -1.40 -8.21 17.29
CA GLU A 232 -2.16 -9.40 16.92
C GLU A 232 -2.81 -9.23 15.53
N ASN A 233 -3.46 -8.08 15.29
CA ASN A 233 -4.07 -7.81 13.98
C ASN A 233 -3.05 -7.67 12.85
N MET A 234 -1.85 -7.13 13.10
CA MET A 234 -0.76 -7.14 12.11
C MET A 234 -0.32 -8.57 11.77
N ASP A 235 -0.22 -9.45 12.77
CA ASP A 235 0.14 -10.87 12.55
C ASP A 235 -0.97 -11.61 11.79
N LEU A 236 -2.23 -11.37 12.10
CA LEU A 236 -3.37 -11.91 11.37
C LEU A 236 -3.38 -11.43 9.91
N VAL A 237 -3.12 -10.15 9.66
CA VAL A 237 -2.99 -9.61 8.29
C VAL A 237 -1.89 -10.34 7.52
N ILE A 238 -0.71 -10.53 8.10
CA ILE A 238 0.40 -11.26 7.46
C ILE A 238 -0.01 -12.72 7.17
N LYS A 239 -0.61 -13.40 8.15
CA LYS A 239 -1.09 -14.80 8.02
C LYS A 239 -2.03 -14.94 6.82
N TYR A 240 -3.13 -14.17 6.80
CA TYR A 240 -4.13 -14.27 5.73
C TYR A 240 -3.60 -13.79 4.38
N PHE A 241 -2.72 -12.80 4.37
CA PHE A 241 -2.03 -12.38 3.15
C PHE A 241 -1.21 -13.53 2.55
N CYS A 242 -0.38 -14.18 3.36
CA CYS A 242 0.44 -15.31 2.94
C CYS A 242 -0.40 -16.48 2.42
N GLU A 243 -1.47 -16.86 3.12
CA GLU A 243 -2.38 -17.91 2.70
C GLU A 243 -2.99 -17.62 1.31
N ILE A 244 -3.44 -16.39 1.08
CA ILE A 244 -4.12 -16.00 -0.16
C ILE A 244 -3.17 -15.88 -1.34
N TYR A 245 -1.94 -15.43 -1.09
CA TYR A 245 -0.93 -15.32 -2.14
C TYR A 245 -0.16 -16.62 -2.38
N GLY A 246 -0.24 -17.59 -1.46
CA GLY A 246 0.56 -18.82 -1.48
C GLY A 246 2.04 -18.53 -1.25
N LEU A 247 2.33 -17.58 -0.34
CA LEU A 247 3.67 -17.14 0.02
C LEU A 247 4.02 -17.59 1.45
N GLU A 248 5.30 -17.76 1.70
CA GLU A 248 5.86 -18.09 3.02
C GLU A 248 6.53 -16.85 3.61
N SER A 249 6.07 -16.41 4.78
CA SER A 249 6.59 -15.23 5.46
C SER A 249 7.94 -15.52 6.10
N GLU A 250 8.92 -14.64 5.84
CA GLU A 250 10.19 -14.54 6.56
C GLU A 250 10.24 -13.15 7.21
N ALA A 251 10.10 -13.11 8.54
CA ALA A 251 10.18 -11.84 9.26
C ALA A 251 11.61 -11.29 9.24
N SER A 252 11.74 -9.99 9.01
CA SER A 252 13.01 -9.28 9.08
C SER A 252 12.95 -8.15 10.09
N ASP A 253 14.08 -7.93 10.78
CA ASP A 253 14.24 -6.75 11.62
C ASP A 253 14.16 -5.46 10.80
N PRO A 254 13.37 -4.47 11.19
CA PRO A 254 13.15 -3.26 10.40
C PRO A 254 14.42 -2.50 10.07
N GLN A 255 15.33 -2.33 11.07
CA GLN A 255 16.55 -1.54 10.88
C GLN A 255 17.54 -2.24 9.96
N THR A 256 17.67 -3.55 10.12
CA THR A 256 18.50 -4.39 9.24
C THR A 256 18.00 -4.32 7.83
N PHE A 257 16.69 -4.55 7.62
CA PHE A 257 16.09 -4.50 6.28
C PHE A 257 16.26 -3.13 5.60
N ILE A 258 16.04 -2.03 6.32
CA ILE A 258 16.21 -0.68 5.77
C ILE A 258 17.67 -0.43 5.37
N ASN A 259 18.63 -0.89 6.18
CA ASN A 259 20.06 -0.73 5.87
C ASN A 259 20.44 -1.53 4.62
N ASP A 260 20.01 -2.79 4.52
CA ASP A 260 20.24 -3.64 3.35
C ASP A 260 19.66 -3.02 2.08
N VAL A 261 18.41 -2.50 2.15
CA VAL A 261 17.76 -1.80 1.03
C VAL A 261 18.55 -0.55 0.61
N LYS A 262 19.06 0.24 1.54
CA LYS A 262 19.88 1.43 1.24
C LYS A 262 21.19 1.04 0.59
N GLU A 263 21.91 0.06 1.13
CA GLU A 263 23.17 -0.44 0.60
C GLU A 263 23.00 -0.95 -0.84
N LEU A 264 22.04 -1.85 -1.06
CA LEU A 264 21.72 -2.38 -2.38
C LEU A 264 21.33 -1.28 -3.39
N ASN A 265 20.71 -0.19 -2.97
CA ASN A 265 20.38 0.93 -3.85
C ASN A 265 21.58 1.81 -4.20
N HIS A 266 22.60 1.92 -3.34
CA HIS A 266 23.83 2.66 -3.62
C HIS A 266 24.71 1.98 -4.67
N GLU A 267 24.63 0.66 -4.77
CA GLU A 267 25.35 -0.14 -5.77
C GLU A 267 24.67 -0.13 -7.16
N CYS A 268 23.52 0.52 -7.32
CA CYS A 268 22.72 0.64 -8.55
C CYS A 268 22.83 2.05 -9.16
#